data_efdb1cb2e873a06a19bccedaaf30a21f
#
_entry.id   efdb1cb2e873a06a19bccedaaf30a21f
#
_cell.length_a   1.000
_cell.length_b   1.000
_cell.length_c   1.000
_cell.angle_alpha   90.00
_cell.angle_beta   90.00
_cell.angle_gamma   90.00
#
_symmetry.space_group_name_H-M   'P 1'
#
loop_
_entity.id
_entity.type
_entity.pdbx_description
1 polymer ?
#
loop_
_entity_poly.entity_id
_entity_poly.type
_entity_poly.pdbx_seq_one_letter_code
_entity_poly.pdbx_strand_id
1 'polypeptide(L)'
;MTNTTAAIVFHNYPQSPVAEKVRVAFGIKTLSWQDVEIPRLPPKPMLTALTGGYRRTPVMQIGADIYCDSQCIIHELERRYPTPSYMPTSDAGLMWCLSRYTDGEMFTLTVKLILGSAGDTLPEDFAQDRGRLYLGEDWADGLKRANEQLPHLVSQLRAPLSWINAQLSDGRAFLLGSAPAAIDAQIYYAVWFIRGRWSGGPSMLSEFPDLMRWEENVRALGHGTSKPMSADAAIALAKSSIPTSAIGVAENEPQGLETGMLVSISPDLDGGEQPVSGNVRYADANTISIERSSDEVGQICVHFPRAGYRVTVA
;
A
#
# COMPACT_ATOMS: atom_id res chain seq x y z
N MET A 1 32.30 12.12 4.67
CA MET A 1 31.65 11.25 3.68
C MET A 1 30.21 11.68 3.63
N THR A 2 29.78 12.31 2.55
CA THR A 2 28.39 12.71 2.34
C THR A 2 27.58 11.43 2.23
N ASN A 3 26.77 11.17 3.26
CA ASN A 3 25.82 10.07 3.26
C ASN A 3 24.75 10.40 2.21
N THR A 4 25.01 10.05 0.96
CA THR A 4 24.05 10.24 -0.12
C THR A 4 22.94 9.24 0.15
N THR A 5 21.87 9.71 0.81
CA THR A 5 20.68 8.88 1.04
C THR A 5 20.21 8.38 -0.32
N ALA A 6 20.18 7.05 -0.50
CA ALA A 6 19.79 6.45 -1.77
C ALA A 6 18.38 6.94 -2.17
N ALA A 7 18.20 7.25 -3.45
CA ALA A 7 16.96 7.82 -3.95
C ALA A 7 15.77 6.86 -3.70
N ILE A 8 14.67 7.40 -3.20
CA ILE A 8 13.39 6.70 -3.15
C ILE A 8 12.80 6.73 -4.56
N VAL A 9 12.52 5.57 -5.14
CA VAL A 9 11.77 5.42 -6.39
C VAL A 9 10.41 4.81 -6.06
N PHE A 10 9.34 5.42 -6.54
CA PHE A 10 7.98 5.01 -6.21
C PHE A 10 7.21 4.65 -7.46
N HIS A 11 6.93 3.36 -7.61
CA HIS A 11 6.19 2.79 -8.74
C HIS A 11 4.70 2.83 -8.42
N ASN A 12 3.98 3.71 -9.08
CA ASN A 12 2.58 3.94 -8.80
C ASN A 12 1.82 4.48 -10.02
N TYR A 13 0.52 4.71 -9.86
CA TYR A 13 -0.29 5.49 -10.78
C TYR A 13 -1.20 6.45 -10.01
N PRO A 14 -1.54 7.63 -10.56
CA PRO A 14 -2.21 8.71 -9.83
C PRO A 14 -3.53 8.32 -9.17
N GLN A 15 -4.30 7.40 -9.78
CA GLN A 15 -5.62 7.00 -9.32
C GLN A 15 -5.60 5.90 -8.24
N SER A 16 -4.42 5.39 -7.85
CA SER A 16 -4.32 4.32 -6.85
C SER A 16 -4.57 4.85 -5.43
N PRO A 17 -5.60 4.36 -4.72
CA PRO A 17 -5.84 4.78 -3.34
C PRO A 17 -4.73 4.33 -2.39
N VAL A 18 -4.21 3.10 -2.56
CA VAL A 18 -3.12 2.61 -1.71
C VAL A 18 -1.80 3.35 -1.97
N ALA A 19 -1.59 3.83 -3.22
CA ALA A 19 -0.47 4.74 -3.49
C ALA A 19 -0.68 6.11 -2.84
N GLU A 20 -1.94 6.62 -2.78
CA GLU A 20 -2.26 7.87 -2.09
C GLU A 20 -1.86 7.82 -0.62
N LYS A 21 -2.13 6.72 0.07
CA LYS A 21 -1.66 6.49 1.44
C LYS A 21 -0.15 6.72 1.60
N VAL A 22 0.65 6.16 0.69
CA VAL A 22 2.12 6.30 0.74
C VAL A 22 2.56 7.71 0.32
N ARG A 23 1.89 8.33 -0.66
CA ARG A 23 2.17 9.72 -1.03
C ARG A 23 1.95 10.69 0.15
N VAL A 24 0.88 10.50 0.92
CA VAL A 24 0.65 11.25 2.17
C VAL A 24 1.76 10.98 3.19
N ALA A 25 2.20 9.73 3.34
CA ALA A 25 3.33 9.40 4.21
C ALA A 25 4.63 10.12 3.79
N PHE A 26 4.88 10.27 2.48
CA PHE A 26 5.98 11.12 1.98
C PHE A 26 5.78 12.59 2.36
N GLY A 27 4.54 13.10 2.30
CA GLY A 27 4.20 14.46 2.71
C GLY A 27 4.45 14.71 4.20
N ILE A 28 4.02 13.81 5.08
CA ILE A 28 4.25 13.89 6.53
C ILE A 28 5.75 14.03 6.83
N LYS A 29 6.59 13.31 6.12
CA LYS A 29 8.06 13.33 6.29
C LYS A 29 8.79 14.33 5.39
N THR A 30 8.05 15.09 4.57
CA THR A 30 8.62 16.05 3.59
C THR A 30 9.71 15.44 2.69
N LEU A 31 9.52 14.19 2.25
CA LEU A 31 10.50 13.45 1.49
C LEU A 31 10.54 13.88 0.02
N SER A 32 11.74 13.74 -0.57
CA SER A 32 11.94 13.82 -2.03
C SER A 32 12.00 12.41 -2.62
N TRP A 33 11.31 12.19 -3.75
CA TRP A 33 11.21 10.88 -4.36
C TRP A 33 11.12 10.96 -5.88
N GLN A 34 11.41 9.85 -6.56
CA GLN A 34 11.29 9.69 -8.00
C GLN A 34 9.97 9.00 -8.32
N ASP A 35 9.19 9.58 -9.22
CA ASP A 35 7.88 9.09 -9.62
C ASP A 35 8.00 8.24 -10.90
N VAL A 36 7.74 6.96 -10.78
CA VAL A 36 7.64 6.04 -11.92
C VAL A 36 6.17 5.65 -12.11
N GLU A 37 5.54 6.25 -13.11
CA GLU A 37 4.17 5.89 -13.45
C GLU A 37 4.13 4.51 -14.11
N ILE A 38 3.29 3.63 -13.57
CA ILE A 38 3.08 2.26 -14.06
C ILE A 38 1.67 2.08 -14.62
N PRO A 39 1.44 1.12 -15.53
CA PRO A 39 0.09 0.80 -16.01
C PRO A 39 -0.86 0.45 -14.85
N ARG A 40 -2.12 0.88 -14.96
CA ARG A 40 -3.17 0.53 -13.98
C ARG A 40 -3.50 -0.96 -14.00
N LEU A 41 -3.45 -1.56 -15.18
CA LEU A 41 -3.76 -2.96 -15.44
C LEU A 41 -2.51 -3.73 -15.89
N PRO A 42 -2.44 -5.04 -15.66
CA PRO A 42 -1.48 -5.89 -16.34
C PRO A 42 -1.63 -5.83 -17.87
N PRO A 43 -0.55 -6.07 -18.63
CA PRO A 43 0.78 -6.42 -18.16
C PRO A 43 1.57 -5.22 -17.62
N LYS A 44 2.44 -5.47 -16.63
CA LYS A 44 3.35 -4.50 -16.03
C LYS A 44 4.80 -5.02 -16.11
N PRO A 45 5.37 -5.18 -17.31
CA PRO A 45 6.61 -5.94 -17.51
C PRO A 45 7.76 -5.41 -16.66
N MET A 46 7.99 -4.08 -16.63
CA MET A 46 9.08 -3.49 -15.86
C MET A 46 8.91 -3.69 -14.35
N LEU A 47 7.69 -3.56 -13.83
CA LEU A 47 7.40 -3.83 -12.43
C LEU A 47 7.56 -5.32 -12.11
N THR A 48 7.11 -6.19 -13.02
CA THR A 48 7.25 -7.65 -12.89
C THR A 48 8.73 -8.06 -12.81
N ALA A 49 9.59 -7.46 -13.62
CA ALA A 49 11.04 -7.70 -13.56
C ALA A 49 11.61 -7.36 -12.16
N LEU A 50 11.26 -6.20 -11.60
CA LEU A 50 11.71 -5.75 -10.28
C LEU A 50 11.12 -6.58 -9.13
N THR A 51 9.90 -7.03 -9.23
CA THR A 51 9.20 -7.66 -8.10
C THR A 51 9.17 -9.19 -8.17
N GLY A 52 9.43 -9.75 -9.36
CA GLY A 52 9.25 -11.19 -9.61
C GLY A 52 7.81 -11.63 -9.83
N GLY A 53 6.89 -10.69 -10.10
CA GLY A 53 5.50 -10.99 -10.39
C GLY A 53 4.46 -10.33 -9.48
N TYR A 54 4.88 -9.66 -8.41
CA TYR A 54 3.96 -8.88 -7.58
C TYR A 54 3.30 -7.78 -8.40
N ARG A 55 1.97 -7.85 -8.54
CA ARG A 55 1.22 -6.97 -9.46
C ARG A 55 0.52 -5.80 -8.76
N ARG A 56 0.43 -5.82 -7.44
CA ARG A 56 -0.28 -4.77 -6.67
C ARG A 56 0.53 -3.47 -6.67
N THR A 57 -0.13 -2.39 -6.33
CA THR A 57 0.40 -1.02 -6.33
C THR A 57 0.07 -0.39 -4.99
N PRO A 58 1.03 0.32 -4.35
CA PRO A 58 2.33 0.75 -4.87
C PRO A 58 3.47 -0.24 -4.60
N VAL A 59 4.63 0.04 -5.21
CA VAL A 59 5.93 -0.56 -4.89
C VAL A 59 6.95 0.56 -4.70
N MET A 60 7.80 0.45 -3.68
CA MET A 60 8.91 1.37 -3.46
C MET A 60 10.23 0.64 -3.77
N GLN A 61 11.16 1.36 -4.38
CA GLN A 61 12.51 0.87 -4.68
C GLN A 61 13.55 1.79 -4.06
N ILE A 62 14.59 1.21 -3.46
CA ILE A 62 15.77 1.92 -2.98
C ILE A 62 17.00 1.14 -3.44
N GLY A 63 17.62 1.59 -4.55
CA GLY A 63 18.66 0.81 -5.19
C GLY A 63 18.16 -0.54 -5.68
N ALA A 64 18.71 -1.64 -5.16
CA ALA A 64 18.34 -3.02 -5.45
C ALA A 64 17.36 -3.61 -4.40
N ASP A 65 16.93 -2.85 -3.40
CA ASP A 65 15.91 -3.25 -2.43
C ASP A 65 14.53 -2.80 -2.89
N ILE A 66 13.59 -3.74 -3.06
CA ILE A 66 12.25 -3.56 -3.63
C ILE A 66 11.20 -3.88 -2.55
N TYR A 67 10.42 -2.89 -2.14
CA TYR A 67 9.46 -3.00 -1.05
C TYR A 67 8.04 -3.12 -1.61
N CYS A 68 7.45 -4.28 -1.45
CA CYS A 68 6.08 -4.60 -1.85
C CYS A 68 5.13 -4.40 -0.67
N ASP A 69 3.92 -3.88 -0.95
CA ASP A 69 2.89 -3.51 0.01
C ASP A 69 3.19 -2.23 0.80
N SER A 70 2.13 -1.43 0.99
CA SER A 70 2.20 -0.16 1.71
C SER A 70 2.62 -0.30 3.18
N GLN A 71 2.31 -1.43 3.83
CA GLN A 71 2.76 -1.73 5.18
C GLN A 71 4.29 -1.83 5.24
N CYS A 72 4.88 -2.59 4.33
CA CYS A 72 6.33 -2.75 4.21
C CYS A 72 7.01 -1.40 3.89
N ILE A 73 6.42 -0.62 2.97
CA ILE A 73 6.91 0.70 2.59
C ILE A 73 6.91 1.67 3.78
N ILE A 74 5.79 1.79 4.49
CA ILE A 74 5.65 2.71 5.63
C ILE A 74 6.62 2.33 6.76
N HIS A 75 6.79 1.03 7.02
CA HIS A 75 7.76 0.54 8.01
C HIS A 75 9.19 0.94 7.64
N GLU A 76 9.58 0.74 6.38
CA GLU A 76 10.93 1.09 5.91
C GLU A 76 11.16 2.61 5.90
N LEU A 77 10.16 3.40 5.55
CA LEU A 77 10.24 4.86 5.63
C LEU A 77 10.47 5.34 7.07
N GLU A 78 9.77 4.77 8.05
CA GLU A 78 9.99 5.12 9.46
C GLU A 78 11.40 4.75 9.91
N ARG A 79 11.87 3.56 9.53
CA ARG A 79 13.22 3.10 9.88
C ARG A 79 14.33 3.98 9.29
N ARG A 80 14.18 4.43 8.04
CA ARG A 80 15.19 5.26 7.34
C ARG A 80 15.13 6.74 7.71
N TYR A 81 13.93 7.23 7.95
CA TYR A 81 13.64 8.64 8.24
C TYR A 81 12.87 8.76 9.56
N PRO A 82 13.53 8.50 10.71
CA PRO A 82 12.83 8.47 12.00
C PRO A 82 12.35 9.85 12.48
N THR A 83 12.75 10.94 11.82
CA THR A 83 12.35 12.31 12.20
C THR A 83 11.83 13.08 11.01
N PRO A 84 10.59 13.66 11.09
CA PRO A 84 9.64 13.45 12.18
C PRO A 84 9.15 12.00 12.19
N SER A 85 8.99 11.40 13.38
CA SER A 85 8.32 10.10 13.49
C SER A 85 6.83 10.28 13.23
N TYR A 86 6.26 9.40 12.41
CA TYR A 86 4.81 9.29 12.27
C TYR A 86 4.24 8.05 12.99
N MET A 87 5.08 7.40 13.81
CA MET A 87 4.70 6.28 14.68
C MET A 87 5.05 6.62 16.13
N PRO A 88 4.21 7.39 16.85
CA PRO A 88 4.45 7.66 18.27
C PRO A 88 4.63 6.35 19.00
N THR A 89 5.68 6.26 19.81
CA THR A 89 6.09 5.01 20.51
C THR A 89 4.99 4.43 21.38
N SER A 90 4.16 5.29 21.98
CA SER A 90 3.01 4.89 22.79
C SER A 90 1.91 4.16 22.02
N ASP A 91 1.77 4.44 20.72
CA ASP A 91 0.60 4.05 19.92
C ASP A 91 0.97 3.22 18.67
N ALA A 92 2.26 2.96 18.44
CA ALA A 92 2.72 2.27 17.23
C ALA A 92 2.07 0.90 17.04
N GLY A 93 1.93 0.09 18.09
CA GLY A 93 1.25 -1.21 18.02
C GLY A 93 -0.23 -1.07 17.65
N LEU A 94 -0.92 -0.11 18.27
CA LEU A 94 -2.34 0.16 17.96
C LEU A 94 -2.51 0.65 16.51
N MET A 95 -1.62 1.50 16.02
CA MET A 95 -1.64 1.94 14.63
C MET A 95 -1.50 0.78 13.63
N TRP A 96 -0.62 -0.19 13.93
CA TRP A 96 -0.49 -1.38 13.09
C TRP A 96 -1.75 -2.26 13.13
N CYS A 97 -2.39 -2.43 14.28
CA CYS A 97 -3.67 -3.13 14.39
C CYS A 97 -4.77 -2.43 13.57
N LEU A 98 -4.87 -1.11 13.68
CA LEU A 98 -5.83 -0.31 12.90
C LEU A 98 -5.53 -0.34 11.40
N SER A 99 -4.25 -0.38 11.00
CA SER A 99 -3.89 -0.52 9.59
C SER A 99 -4.44 -1.81 8.97
N ARG A 100 -4.48 -2.89 9.74
CA ARG A 100 -5.09 -4.15 9.26
C ARG A 100 -6.60 -4.03 9.03
N TYR A 101 -7.30 -3.29 9.88
CA TYR A 101 -8.71 -2.98 9.67
C TYR A 101 -8.92 -2.07 8.45
N THR A 102 -8.14 -0.99 8.33
CA THR A 102 -8.30 -0.04 7.21
C THR A 102 -7.93 -0.65 5.86
N ASP A 103 -6.89 -1.48 5.81
CA ASP A 103 -6.43 -2.15 4.58
C ASP A 103 -7.24 -3.43 4.27
N GLY A 104 -7.95 -3.96 5.24
CA GLY A 104 -8.81 -5.13 5.09
C GLY A 104 -10.28 -4.75 4.88
N GLU A 105 -11.03 -4.69 5.98
CA GLU A 105 -12.49 -4.54 5.95
C GLU A 105 -12.93 -3.20 5.36
N MET A 106 -12.39 -2.08 5.85
CA MET A 106 -12.76 -0.75 5.38
C MET A 106 -12.44 -0.55 3.90
N PHE A 107 -11.27 -1.01 3.45
CA PHE A 107 -10.88 -0.94 2.04
C PHE A 107 -11.77 -1.82 1.16
N THR A 108 -12.06 -3.03 1.60
CA THR A 108 -12.94 -3.94 0.86
C THR A 108 -14.35 -3.36 0.67
N LEU A 109 -14.93 -2.77 1.73
CA LEU A 109 -16.22 -2.08 1.64
C LEU A 109 -16.16 -0.90 0.67
N THR A 110 -15.08 -0.10 0.74
CA THR A 110 -14.87 1.05 -0.15
C THR A 110 -14.75 0.62 -1.61
N VAL A 111 -13.97 -0.42 -1.89
CA VAL A 111 -13.84 -0.97 -3.25
C VAL A 111 -15.16 -1.50 -3.78
N LYS A 112 -15.91 -2.26 -2.98
CA LYS A 112 -17.24 -2.77 -3.35
C LYS A 112 -18.21 -1.63 -3.65
N LEU A 113 -18.21 -0.57 -2.82
CA LEU A 113 -19.03 0.62 -3.06
C LEU A 113 -18.70 1.27 -4.41
N ILE A 114 -17.40 1.48 -4.67
CA ILE A 114 -16.94 2.18 -5.89
C ILE A 114 -17.20 1.34 -7.13
N LEU A 115 -16.83 0.05 -7.12
CA LEU A 115 -17.05 -0.84 -8.26
C LEU A 115 -18.55 -1.04 -8.52
N GLY A 116 -19.33 -1.31 -7.47
CA GLY A 116 -20.78 -1.49 -7.58
C GLY A 116 -21.49 -0.21 -8.08
N SER A 117 -21.08 0.97 -7.60
CA SER A 117 -21.69 2.23 -8.03
C SER A 117 -21.32 2.64 -9.45
N ALA A 118 -20.18 2.22 -9.96
CA ALA A 118 -19.74 2.51 -11.32
C ALA A 118 -20.50 1.65 -12.36
N GLY A 119 -20.93 0.45 -11.98
CA GLY A 119 -21.76 -0.43 -12.85
C GLY A 119 -21.18 -0.61 -14.25
N ASP A 120 -22.03 -0.48 -15.25
CA ASP A 120 -21.69 -0.65 -16.66
C ASP A 120 -20.82 0.49 -17.26
N THR A 121 -20.47 1.50 -16.46
CA THR A 121 -19.60 2.60 -16.94
C THR A 121 -18.10 2.24 -16.88
N LEU A 122 -17.74 1.13 -16.23
CA LEU A 122 -16.36 0.65 -16.19
C LEU A 122 -15.94 0.06 -17.54
N PRO A 123 -14.72 0.38 -18.05
CA PRO A 123 -14.14 -0.40 -19.14
C PRO A 123 -14.10 -1.89 -18.78
N GLU A 124 -14.44 -2.75 -19.74
CA GLU A 124 -14.61 -4.19 -19.49
C GLU A 124 -13.34 -4.85 -18.91
N ASP A 125 -12.17 -4.53 -19.50
CA ASP A 125 -10.88 -5.03 -19.04
C ASP A 125 -10.58 -4.62 -17.58
N PHE A 126 -10.94 -3.38 -17.21
CA PHE A 126 -10.80 -2.89 -15.85
C PHE A 126 -11.79 -3.55 -14.90
N ALA A 127 -13.04 -3.70 -15.30
CA ALA A 127 -14.08 -4.36 -14.52
C ALA A 127 -13.72 -5.82 -14.25
N GLN A 128 -13.22 -6.54 -15.25
CA GLN A 128 -12.77 -7.92 -15.13
C GLN A 128 -11.57 -8.04 -14.17
N ASP A 129 -10.53 -7.23 -14.38
CA ASP A 129 -9.31 -7.30 -13.57
C ASP A 129 -9.58 -6.96 -12.09
N ARG A 130 -10.28 -5.86 -11.83
CA ARG A 130 -10.58 -5.42 -10.47
C ARG A 130 -11.69 -6.24 -9.82
N GLY A 131 -12.64 -6.69 -10.62
CA GLY A 131 -13.68 -7.59 -10.17
C GLY A 131 -13.10 -8.91 -9.66
N ARG A 132 -12.23 -9.57 -10.44
CA ARG A 132 -11.55 -10.81 -10.00
C ARG A 132 -10.71 -10.58 -8.73
N LEU A 133 -9.97 -9.48 -8.68
CA LEU A 133 -9.09 -9.17 -7.55
C LEU A 133 -9.86 -8.93 -6.23
N TYR A 134 -11.06 -8.36 -6.28
CA TYR A 134 -11.78 -7.91 -5.08
C TYR A 134 -13.15 -8.57 -4.86
N LEU A 135 -13.72 -9.19 -5.89
CA LEU A 135 -15.06 -9.80 -5.83
C LEU A 135 -15.04 -11.32 -6.13
N GLY A 136 -13.88 -11.84 -6.56
CA GLY A 136 -13.68 -13.26 -6.84
C GLY A 136 -13.90 -13.65 -8.31
N GLU A 137 -13.84 -14.95 -8.58
CA GLU A 137 -13.93 -15.48 -9.96
C GLU A 137 -15.25 -15.11 -10.66
N ASP A 138 -16.36 -15.11 -9.91
CA ASP A 138 -17.68 -14.68 -10.42
C ASP A 138 -17.83 -13.14 -10.40
N TRP A 139 -16.80 -12.44 -10.86
CA TRP A 139 -16.66 -11.00 -10.74
C TRP A 139 -17.83 -10.21 -11.34
N ALA A 140 -18.42 -10.67 -12.47
CA ALA A 140 -19.54 -10.00 -13.11
C ALA A 140 -20.79 -10.01 -12.22
N ASP A 141 -21.14 -11.17 -11.65
CA ASP A 141 -22.20 -11.29 -10.65
C ASP A 141 -21.83 -10.57 -9.36
N GLY A 142 -20.55 -10.56 -9.01
CA GLY A 142 -20.01 -9.78 -7.88
C GLY A 142 -20.26 -8.27 -8.02
N LEU A 143 -20.05 -7.71 -9.20
CA LEU A 143 -20.36 -6.31 -9.51
C LEU A 143 -21.85 -6.02 -9.40
N LYS A 144 -22.69 -6.89 -9.95
CA LYS A 144 -24.14 -6.77 -9.88
C LYS A 144 -24.63 -6.81 -8.43
N ARG A 145 -24.16 -7.81 -7.64
CA ARG A 145 -24.47 -7.89 -6.20
C ARG A 145 -24.03 -6.65 -5.44
N ALA A 146 -22.83 -6.12 -5.73
CA ALA A 146 -22.32 -4.90 -5.09
C ALA A 146 -23.20 -3.68 -5.43
N ASN A 147 -23.70 -3.58 -6.67
CA ASN A 147 -24.65 -2.54 -7.06
C ASN A 147 -25.99 -2.66 -6.30
N GLU A 148 -26.57 -3.85 -6.24
CA GLU A 148 -27.81 -4.12 -5.50
C GLU A 148 -27.67 -3.80 -4.01
N GLN A 149 -26.46 -3.94 -3.44
CA GLN A 149 -26.16 -3.74 -2.02
C GLN A 149 -25.66 -2.31 -1.70
N LEU A 150 -25.70 -1.35 -2.62
CA LEU A 150 -25.18 0.00 -2.39
C LEU A 150 -25.71 0.65 -1.08
N PRO A 151 -27.02 0.61 -0.73
CA PRO A 151 -27.49 1.18 0.53
C PRO A 151 -26.87 0.51 1.76
N HIS A 152 -26.66 -0.81 1.72
CA HIS A 152 -26.00 -1.54 2.79
C HIS A 152 -24.53 -1.15 2.91
N LEU A 153 -23.78 -1.10 1.80
CA LEU A 153 -22.36 -0.70 1.78
C LEU A 153 -22.17 0.72 2.33
N VAL A 154 -23.05 1.65 1.94
CA VAL A 154 -23.06 3.02 2.48
C VAL A 154 -23.28 3.00 3.99
N SER A 155 -24.26 2.23 4.48
CA SER A 155 -24.53 2.10 5.91
C SER A 155 -23.33 1.56 6.68
N GLN A 156 -22.65 0.54 6.15
CA GLN A 156 -21.45 -0.05 6.76
C GLN A 156 -20.28 0.93 6.82
N LEU A 157 -20.09 1.77 5.80
CA LEU A 157 -19.03 2.78 5.78
C LEU A 157 -19.34 3.98 6.67
N ARG A 158 -20.61 4.35 6.85
CA ARG A 158 -21.02 5.46 7.74
C ARG A 158 -20.63 5.22 9.20
N ALA A 159 -20.65 3.96 9.67
CA ALA A 159 -20.31 3.65 11.04
C ALA A 159 -18.83 4.02 11.37
N PRO A 160 -17.80 3.48 10.69
CA PRO A 160 -16.41 3.88 10.95
C PRO A 160 -16.14 5.36 10.69
N LEU A 161 -16.78 5.98 9.69
CA LEU A 161 -16.66 7.42 9.45
C LEU A 161 -17.20 8.24 10.63
N SER A 162 -18.32 7.80 11.25
CA SER A 162 -18.86 8.45 12.45
C SER A 162 -17.94 8.31 13.67
N TRP A 163 -17.27 7.16 13.83
CA TRP A 163 -16.30 6.98 14.92
C TRP A 163 -15.08 7.88 14.76
N ILE A 164 -14.58 8.01 13.51
CA ILE A 164 -13.48 8.94 13.20
C ILE A 164 -13.91 10.39 13.45
N ASN A 165 -15.11 10.77 13.03
CA ASN A 165 -15.65 12.10 13.28
C ASN A 165 -15.75 12.39 14.80
N ALA A 166 -16.24 11.42 15.57
CA ALA A 166 -16.32 11.52 17.04
C ALA A 166 -14.93 11.66 17.69
N GLN A 167 -13.93 10.93 17.21
CA GLN A 167 -12.53 11.04 17.66
C GLN A 167 -11.96 12.45 17.45
N LEU A 168 -12.40 13.14 16.41
CA LEU A 168 -11.93 14.48 16.02
C LEU A 168 -12.76 15.63 16.62
N SER A 169 -13.82 15.32 17.37
CA SER A 169 -14.78 16.31 17.88
C SER A 169 -14.21 17.26 18.96
N ASP A 170 -13.07 16.90 19.55
CA ASP A 170 -12.35 17.78 20.48
C ASP A 170 -11.54 18.88 19.78
N GLY A 171 -11.57 18.94 18.45
CA GLY A 171 -10.88 19.97 17.66
C GLY A 171 -9.42 19.65 17.33
N ARG A 172 -8.91 18.46 17.68
CA ARG A 172 -7.56 18.04 17.28
C ARG A 172 -7.37 18.09 15.77
N ALA A 173 -6.13 18.41 15.35
CA ALA A 173 -5.81 18.56 13.93
C ALA A 173 -5.68 17.20 13.21
N PHE A 174 -5.18 16.17 13.91
CA PHE A 174 -4.91 14.82 13.40
C PHE A 174 -5.41 13.76 14.40
N LEU A 175 -5.54 12.52 13.97
CA LEU A 175 -6.18 11.45 14.73
C LEU A 175 -5.55 11.19 16.11
N LEU A 176 -4.23 11.38 16.25
CA LEU A 176 -3.51 11.18 17.50
C LEU A 176 -3.14 12.52 18.20
N GLY A 177 -3.61 13.67 17.72
CA GLY A 177 -3.37 14.96 18.36
C GLY A 177 -3.04 16.10 17.39
N SER A 178 -1.98 16.87 17.70
CA SER A 178 -1.59 18.06 16.92
C SER A 178 -0.62 17.75 15.77
N ALA A 179 0.06 16.61 15.79
CA ALA A 179 1.01 16.19 14.76
C ALA A 179 0.43 15.05 13.91
N PRO A 180 0.70 15.03 12.59
CA PRO A 180 0.25 13.94 11.73
C PRO A 180 1.00 12.63 12.04
N ALA A 181 0.29 11.52 11.94
CA ALA A 181 0.81 10.18 12.16
C ALA A 181 0.48 9.26 10.97
N ALA A 182 1.08 8.07 10.93
CA ALA A 182 0.80 7.11 9.85
C ALA A 182 -0.68 6.73 9.77
N ILE A 183 -1.40 6.73 10.90
CA ILE A 183 -2.84 6.43 10.92
C ILE A 183 -3.66 7.44 10.13
N ASP A 184 -3.22 8.71 10.05
CA ASP A 184 -3.89 9.71 9.24
C ASP A 184 -3.83 9.33 7.76
N ALA A 185 -2.66 8.91 7.26
CA ALA A 185 -2.51 8.41 5.90
C ALA A 185 -3.30 7.11 5.66
N GLN A 186 -3.35 6.23 6.66
CA GLN A 186 -4.04 4.93 6.61
C GLN A 186 -5.57 5.03 6.58
N ILE A 187 -6.14 6.12 7.04
CA ILE A 187 -7.60 6.36 6.96
C ILE A 187 -7.91 7.30 5.79
N TYR A 188 -7.09 8.32 5.59
CA TYR A 188 -7.30 9.33 4.55
C TYR A 188 -7.48 8.72 3.16
N TYR A 189 -6.70 7.71 2.78
CA TYR A 189 -6.78 7.16 1.44
C TYR A 189 -8.15 6.57 1.09
N ALA A 190 -8.87 6.01 2.07
CA ALA A 190 -10.22 5.51 1.87
C ALA A 190 -11.23 6.66 1.72
N VAL A 191 -11.12 7.71 2.54
CA VAL A 191 -11.94 8.93 2.43
C VAL A 191 -11.71 9.62 1.07
N TRP A 192 -10.44 9.79 0.69
CA TRP A 192 -10.04 10.32 -0.62
C TRP A 192 -10.63 9.50 -1.78
N PHE A 193 -10.60 8.16 -1.67
CA PHE A 193 -11.12 7.27 -2.71
C PHE A 193 -12.65 7.36 -2.82
N ILE A 194 -13.37 7.37 -1.69
CA ILE A 194 -14.82 7.58 -1.64
C ILE A 194 -15.18 8.93 -2.29
N ARG A 195 -14.52 10.01 -1.88
CA ARG A 195 -14.76 11.36 -2.40
C ARG A 195 -14.57 11.47 -3.90
N GLY A 196 -13.50 10.89 -4.40
CA GLY A 196 -13.07 11.07 -5.79
C GLY A 196 -13.67 10.07 -6.78
N ARG A 197 -14.28 8.96 -6.31
CA ARG A 197 -14.68 7.85 -7.18
C ARG A 197 -16.13 7.44 -7.06
N TRP A 198 -16.83 7.91 -6.05
CA TRP A 198 -18.26 7.67 -5.91
C TRP A 198 -19.01 9.00 -5.93
N SER A 199 -20.01 9.13 -6.82
CA SER A 199 -20.77 10.38 -6.99
C SER A 199 -21.51 10.81 -5.71
N GLY A 200 -21.95 9.87 -4.87
CA GLY A 200 -22.54 10.14 -3.56
C GLY A 200 -21.52 10.47 -2.44
N GLY A 201 -20.22 10.30 -2.72
CA GLY A 201 -19.15 10.48 -1.75
C GLY A 201 -19.13 11.85 -1.10
N PRO A 202 -19.09 12.96 -1.86
CA PRO A 202 -19.10 14.30 -1.28
C PRO A 202 -20.29 14.56 -0.36
N SER A 203 -21.49 14.10 -0.74
CA SER A 203 -22.71 14.26 0.06
C SER A 203 -22.63 13.48 1.36
N MET A 204 -22.25 12.19 1.31
CA MET A 204 -22.11 11.37 2.50
C MET A 204 -21.05 11.92 3.46
N LEU A 205 -19.88 12.31 2.95
CA LEU A 205 -18.80 12.84 3.78
C LEU A 205 -19.17 14.18 4.44
N SER A 206 -20.01 15.00 3.81
CA SER A 206 -20.47 16.28 4.39
C SER A 206 -21.30 16.14 5.67
N GLU A 207 -21.77 14.93 5.98
CA GLU A 207 -22.47 14.61 7.23
C GLU A 207 -21.52 14.54 8.45
N PHE A 208 -20.19 14.55 8.21
CA PHE A 208 -19.14 14.38 9.21
C PHE A 208 -18.21 15.62 9.24
N PRO A 209 -18.61 16.74 9.88
CA PRO A 209 -17.89 18.01 9.78
C PRO A 209 -16.47 17.98 10.35
N ASP A 210 -16.22 17.22 11.42
CA ASP A 210 -14.90 17.12 12.02
C ASP A 210 -13.95 16.26 11.15
N LEU A 211 -14.47 15.19 10.54
CA LEU A 211 -13.77 14.40 9.55
C LEU A 211 -13.43 15.24 8.31
N MET A 212 -14.32 16.11 7.86
CA MET A 212 -14.07 17.02 6.74
C MET A 212 -12.93 18.00 7.03
N ARG A 213 -12.91 18.58 8.23
CA ARG A 213 -11.82 19.46 8.69
C ARG A 213 -10.48 18.69 8.72
N TRP A 214 -10.49 17.48 9.27
CA TRP A 214 -9.30 16.62 9.30
C TRP A 214 -8.82 16.24 7.90
N GLU A 215 -9.71 15.90 6.99
CA GLU A 215 -9.37 15.58 5.60
C GLU A 215 -8.63 16.75 4.93
N GLU A 216 -9.07 17.99 5.16
CA GLU A 216 -8.38 19.21 4.70
C GLU A 216 -6.96 19.32 5.28
N ASN A 217 -6.80 19.07 6.59
CA ASN A 217 -5.50 19.09 7.24
C ASN A 217 -4.54 18.04 6.65
N VAL A 218 -5.02 16.82 6.43
CA VAL A 218 -4.19 15.76 5.81
C VAL A 218 -3.84 16.11 4.37
N ARG A 219 -4.81 16.63 3.59
CA ARG A 219 -4.56 17.06 2.21
C ARG A 219 -3.51 18.18 2.14
N ALA A 220 -3.51 19.10 3.10
CA ALA A 220 -2.55 20.19 3.17
C ALA A 220 -1.09 19.73 3.41
N LEU A 221 -0.85 18.51 3.92
CA LEU A 221 0.49 17.92 4.04
C LEU A 221 1.15 17.69 2.68
N GLY A 222 0.34 17.52 1.64
CA GLY A 222 0.83 17.22 0.29
C GLY A 222 1.52 15.85 0.21
N HIS A 223 2.41 15.71 -0.75
CA HIS A 223 3.06 14.45 -1.10
C HIS A 223 4.60 14.51 -1.05
N GLY A 224 5.17 15.49 -0.35
CA GLY A 224 6.59 15.79 -0.44
C GLY A 224 6.98 16.38 -1.81
N THR A 225 8.16 16.06 -2.31
CA THR A 225 8.64 16.59 -3.60
C THR A 225 8.96 15.45 -4.56
N SER A 226 8.20 15.31 -5.65
CA SER A 226 8.45 14.28 -6.66
C SER A 226 9.16 14.83 -7.89
N LYS A 227 9.91 13.95 -8.57
CA LYS A 227 10.45 14.17 -9.90
C LYS A 227 10.17 12.94 -10.76
N PRO A 228 9.77 13.10 -12.03
CA PRO A 228 9.51 11.96 -12.90
C PRO A 228 10.81 11.17 -13.16
N MET A 229 10.67 9.85 -13.21
CA MET A 229 11.72 8.90 -13.59
C MET A 229 11.11 7.88 -14.57
N SER A 230 11.86 7.49 -15.60
CA SER A 230 11.42 6.43 -16.50
C SER A 230 11.56 5.04 -15.85
N ALA A 231 10.74 4.09 -16.27
CA ALA A 231 10.84 2.71 -15.82
C ALA A 231 12.20 2.08 -16.18
N ASP A 232 12.76 2.41 -17.35
CA ASP A 232 14.10 1.96 -17.76
C ASP A 232 15.19 2.49 -16.82
N ALA A 233 15.11 3.75 -16.37
CA ALA A 233 16.05 4.31 -15.40
C ALA A 233 15.95 3.61 -14.04
N ALA A 234 14.74 3.23 -13.61
CA ALA A 234 14.53 2.46 -12.38
C ALA A 234 15.11 1.04 -12.47
N ILE A 235 14.97 0.35 -13.61
CA ILE A 235 15.62 -0.93 -13.90
C ILE A 235 17.15 -0.79 -13.87
N ALA A 236 17.68 0.22 -14.57
CA ALA A 236 19.13 0.47 -14.60
C ALA A 236 19.68 0.75 -13.20
N LEU A 237 18.93 1.47 -12.36
CA LEU A 237 19.29 1.69 -10.96
C LEU A 237 19.36 0.39 -10.17
N ALA A 238 18.37 -0.50 -10.30
CA ALA A 238 18.41 -1.81 -9.67
C ALA A 238 19.62 -2.61 -10.10
N LYS A 239 19.84 -2.70 -11.41
CA LYS A 239 20.94 -3.47 -12.02
C LYS A 239 22.33 -2.99 -11.61
N SER A 240 22.50 -1.68 -11.39
CA SER A 240 23.78 -1.07 -10.97
C SER A 240 23.98 -1.04 -9.45
N SER A 241 22.99 -1.50 -8.69
CA SER A 241 23.02 -1.52 -7.23
C SER A 241 23.15 -2.96 -6.70
N ILE A 242 23.43 -3.06 -5.40
CA ILE A 242 23.36 -4.31 -4.65
C ILE A 242 22.40 -4.14 -3.48
N PRO A 243 21.67 -5.21 -3.05
CA PRO A 243 20.82 -5.12 -1.87
C PRO A 243 21.62 -4.75 -0.62
N THR A 244 21.09 -3.79 0.15
CA THR A 244 21.72 -3.30 1.39
C THR A 244 20.96 -3.72 2.64
N SER A 245 19.82 -4.39 2.48
CA SER A 245 18.99 -4.91 3.56
C SER A 245 19.71 -5.99 4.38
N ALA A 246 19.28 -6.16 5.63
CA ALA A 246 19.82 -7.16 6.55
C ALA A 246 19.76 -8.59 5.99
N ILE A 247 20.65 -9.45 6.50
CA ILE A 247 20.65 -10.88 6.25
C ILE A 247 20.46 -11.59 7.60
N GLY A 248 19.62 -12.63 7.61
CA GLY A 248 19.40 -13.46 8.80
C GLY A 248 17.94 -13.81 9.01
N VAL A 249 17.70 -14.81 9.82
CA VAL A 249 16.35 -15.26 10.20
C VAL A 249 16.28 -15.24 11.73
N ALA A 250 15.17 -14.76 12.28
CA ALA A 250 14.97 -14.72 13.72
C ALA A 250 14.99 -16.13 14.33
N GLU A 251 15.60 -16.31 15.51
CA GLU A 251 15.75 -17.62 16.17
C GLU A 251 14.40 -18.35 16.40
N ASN A 252 13.32 -17.60 16.57
CA ASN A 252 11.98 -18.15 16.83
C ASN A 252 11.08 -18.11 15.57
N GLU A 253 11.65 -18.23 14.39
CA GLU A 253 10.89 -18.27 13.16
C GLU A 253 10.04 -19.56 13.09
N PRO A 254 8.68 -19.45 13.10
CA PRO A 254 7.81 -20.61 13.35
C PRO A 254 7.68 -21.58 12.19
N GLN A 255 8.10 -21.20 10.99
CA GLN A 255 8.03 -22.04 9.78
C GLN A 255 9.35 -22.80 9.52
N GLY A 256 10.36 -22.61 10.39
CA GLY A 256 11.67 -23.23 10.21
C GLY A 256 12.43 -22.68 9.01
N LEU A 257 12.22 -21.43 8.65
CA LEU A 257 12.94 -20.79 7.56
C LEU A 257 14.42 -20.59 7.92
N GLU A 258 15.28 -20.77 6.92
CA GLU A 258 16.71 -20.47 7.02
C GLU A 258 17.13 -19.58 5.83
N THR A 259 18.19 -18.80 6.04
CA THR A 259 18.77 -18.00 4.95
C THR A 259 19.19 -18.90 3.79
N GLY A 260 18.80 -18.54 2.57
CA GLY A 260 19.08 -19.29 1.35
C GLY A 260 18.01 -20.31 0.97
N MET A 261 17.04 -20.63 1.83
CA MET A 261 15.92 -21.51 1.46
C MET A 261 15.08 -20.89 0.33
N LEU A 262 14.71 -21.70 -0.64
CA LEU A 262 13.80 -21.31 -1.70
C LEU A 262 12.36 -21.30 -1.17
N VAL A 263 11.70 -20.17 -1.29
CA VAL A 263 10.31 -19.97 -0.88
C VAL A 263 9.50 -19.28 -1.96
N SER A 264 8.18 -19.39 -1.85
CA SER A 264 7.21 -18.65 -2.65
C SER A 264 6.33 -17.80 -1.72
N ILE A 265 6.10 -16.54 -2.08
CA ILE A 265 5.32 -15.58 -1.30
C ILE A 265 4.11 -15.13 -2.12
N SER A 266 2.92 -15.19 -1.52
CA SER A 266 1.67 -14.72 -2.11
C SER A 266 0.83 -13.97 -1.06
N PRO A 267 -0.05 -13.05 -1.47
CA PRO A 267 -1.06 -12.52 -0.56
C PRO A 267 -1.96 -13.64 -0.01
N ASP A 268 -2.38 -13.52 1.26
CA ASP A 268 -3.32 -14.47 1.85
C ASP A 268 -4.72 -14.39 1.22
N LEU A 269 -5.13 -13.18 0.82
CA LEU A 269 -6.33 -12.98 0.03
C LEU A 269 -6.02 -13.33 -1.42
N ASP A 270 -6.55 -14.46 -1.85
CA ASP A 270 -6.41 -14.95 -3.21
C ASP A 270 -7.12 -14.02 -4.20
N GLY A 271 -6.34 -13.32 -4.99
CA GLY A 271 -6.80 -12.48 -6.10
C GLY A 271 -6.39 -13.06 -7.46
N GLY A 272 -6.08 -14.35 -7.53
CA GLY A 272 -5.57 -15.01 -8.74
C GLY A 272 -4.12 -14.62 -9.08
N GLU A 273 -3.36 -14.17 -8.09
CA GLU A 273 -1.99 -13.69 -8.28
C GLU A 273 -0.98 -14.84 -8.23
N GLN A 274 0.01 -14.79 -9.13
CA GLN A 274 1.09 -15.76 -9.08
C GLN A 274 2.03 -15.47 -7.90
N PRO A 275 2.47 -16.51 -7.16
CA PRO A 275 3.43 -16.34 -6.09
C PRO A 275 4.78 -15.79 -6.60
N VAL A 276 5.44 -14.98 -5.76
CA VAL A 276 6.80 -14.51 -6.01
C VAL A 276 7.80 -15.45 -5.35
N SER A 277 8.68 -16.08 -6.11
CA SER A 277 9.66 -17.03 -5.60
C SER A 277 11.06 -16.42 -5.52
N GLY A 278 11.82 -16.82 -4.51
CA GLY A 278 13.22 -16.41 -4.30
C GLY A 278 13.81 -17.05 -3.05
N ASN A 279 15.11 -16.82 -2.85
CA ASN A 279 15.82 -17.37 -1.70
C ASN A 279 15.68 -16.44 -0.48
N VAL A 280 15.34 -16.99 0.68
CA VAL A 280 15.21 -16.21 1.92
C VAL A 280 16.53 -15.47 2.20
N ARG A 281 16.45 -14.16 2.32
CA ARG A 281 17.54 -13.31 2.79
C ARG A 281 17.36 -12.91 4.25
N TYR A 282 16.13 -12.52 4.61
CA TYR A 282 15.80 -12.06 5.96
C TYR A 282 14.39 -12.48 6.32
N ALA A 283 14.16 -12.87 7.58
CA ALA A 283 12.83 -13.07 8.12
C ALA A 283 12.79 -12.76 9.62
N ASP A 284 11.79 -11.96 10.03
CA ASP A 284 11.44 -11.71 11.44
C ASP A 284 9.90 -11.74 11.62
N ALA A 285 9.40 -11.23 12.73
CA ALA A 285 7.96 -11.18 13.02
C ALA A 285 7.18 -10.25 12.08
N ASN A 286 7.82 -9.28 11.44
CA ASN A 286 7.18 -8.24 10.65
C ASN A 286 7.42 -8.36 9.15
N THR A 287 8.59 -8.87 8.76
CA THR A 287 9.08 -8.81 7.38
C THR A 287 9.63 -10.16 6.93
N ILE A 288 9.41 -10.47 5.66
CA ILE A 288 10.17 -11.50 4.94
C ILE A 288 10.77 -10.87 3.68
N SER A 289 12.05 -11.18 3.43
CA SER A 289 12.79 -10.68 2.28
C SER A 289 13.42 -11.83 1.53
N ILE A 290 13.30 -11.79 0.20
CA ILE A 290 13.83 -12.83 -0.69
C ILE A 290 14.77 -12.23 -1.72
N GLU A 291 15.85 -12.93 -2.00
CA GLU A 291 16.78 -12.60 -3.08
C GLU A 291 16.34 -13.22 -4.41
N ARG A 292 16.49 -12.43 -5.45
CA ARG A 292 16.25 -12.81 -6.84
C ARG A 292 17.37 -12.25 -7.71
N SER A 293 17.58 -12.87 -8.85
CA SER A 293 18.54 -12.39 -9.84
C SER A 293 18.06 -12.66 -11.25
N SER A 294 18.30 -11.69 -12.15
CA SER A 294 18.11 -11.87 -13.60
C SER A 294 19.04 -10.94 -14.36
N ASP A 295 19.21 -11.22 -15.67
CA ASP A 295 20.04 -10.38 -16.54
C ASP A 295 19.48 -8.95 -16.69
N GLU A 296 18.17 -8.78 -16.50
CA GLU A 296 17.47 -7.50 -16.65
C GLU A 296 17.72 -6.57 -15.46
N VAL A 297 17.55 -7.06 -14.24
CA VAL A 297 17.57 -6.24 -13.00
C VAL A 297 18.81 -6.47 -12.12
N GLY A 298 19.66 -7.44 -12.45
CA GLY A 298 20.78 -7.86 -11.59
C GLY A 298 20.28 -8.60 -10.33
N GLN A 299 21.05 -8.50 -9.25
CA GLN A 299 20.68 -9.06 -7.95
C GLN A 299 19.81 -8.06 -7.19
N ILE A 300 18.59 -8.45 -6.84
CA ILE A 300 17.64 -7.65 -6.07
C ILE A 300 17.16 -8.38 -4.83
N CYS A 301 16.69 -7.62 -3.84
CA CYS A 301 15.99 -8.12 -2.67
C CYS A 301 14.56 -7.60 -2.67
N VAL A 302 13.58 -8.50 -2.61
CA VAL A 302 12.16 -8.15 -2.58
C VAL A 302 11.63 -8.38 -1.17
N HIS A 303 11.02 -7.35 -0.60
CA HIS A 303 10.54 -7.29 0.78
C HIS A 303 9.02 -7.33 0.83
N PHE A 304 8.48 -8.16 1.72
CA PHE A 304 7.05 -8.29 1.99
C PHE A 304 6.78 -8.19 3.50
N PRO A 305 5.61 -7.71 3.93
CA PRO A 305 5.20 -7.86 5.31
C PRO A 305 4.87 -9.34 5.59
N ARG A 306 5.01 -9.79 6.84
CA ARG A 306 4.53 -11.11 7.26
C ARG A 306 3.00 -11.14 7.33
N ALA A 307 2.41 -10.09 7.90
CA ALA A 307 0.97 -10.02 8.05
C ALA A 307 0.26 -9.82 6.71
N GLY A 308 -0.60 -10.76 6.34
CA GLY A 308 -1.37 -10.77 5.09
C GLY A 308 -0.65 -11.42 3.91
N TYR A 309 0.46 -12.13 4.17
CA TYR A 309 1.20 -12.88 3.16
C TYR A 309 1.50 -14.30 3.62
N ARG A 310 1.29 -15.24 2.73
CA ARG A 310 1.63 -16.65 2.90
C ARG A 310 3.04 -16.90 2.36
N VAL A 311 3.82 -17.62 3.14
CA VAL A 311 5.14 -18.13 2.73
C VAL A 311 5.04 -19.64 2.63
N THR A 312 5.43 -20.19 1.48
CA THR A 312 5.46 -21.63 1.22
C THR A 312 6.89 -22.02 0.88
N VAL A 313 7.42 -22.99 1.59
CA VAL A 313 8.74 -23.60 1.26
C VAL A 313 8.57 -24.43 0.00
N ALA A 314 9.49 -24.31 -0.95
CA ALA A 314 9.45 -24.97 -2.26
C ALA A 314 9.86 -26.45 -2.14
#